data_f64d16f83ceefb6041112ab51d2daf62
#
_entry.id   f64d16f83ceefb6041112ab51d2daf62
#
_cell.length_a   1.000
_cell.length_b   1.000
_cell.length_c   1.000
_cell.angle_alpha   90.00
_cell.angle_beta   90.00
_cell.angle_gamma   90.00
#
_symmetry.space_group_name_H-M   'P 1'
#
loop_
_entity.id
_entity.type
_entity.pdbx_description
1 polymer ?
#
loop_
_entity_poly.entity_id
_entity_poly.type
_entity_poly.pdbx_seq_one_letter_code
_entity_poly.pdbx_strand_id
1 'polypeptide(L)'
;MKRLSLLGCLAALAALSFPNLAQAGHGEFDALVATHARANHVPEALVHRVILRESRYQPRLVGRGGTIGLMQIKLATARSLGYSGDAEGLRDPDTNLTYGVKYLAGAYRAANGDHERAMHYYAAGYYEIAKRLRLEAAGGRKLEYSGNPEPPLDAAPPRRIAESPAAR
;
A
#
# COMPACT_ATOMS: atom_id res chain seq x y z
N MET A 1 -25.48 -52.62 51.35
CA MET A 1 -24.46 -51.56 51.32
C MET A 1 -23.92 -51.55 49.94
N LYS A 2 -24.40 -50.61 49.10
CA LYS A 2 -24.07 -50.51 47.68
C LYS A 2 -23.11 -49.34 47.53
N ARG A 3 -21.87 -49.59 47.11
CA ARG A 3 -20.86 -48.53 46.79
C ARG A 3 -21.06 -48.10 45.34
N LEU A 4 -21.43 -46.86 45.17
CA LEU A 4 -21.58 -46.24 43.86
C LEU A 4 -20.24 -45.60 43.46
N SER A 5 -19.58 -46.15 42.45
CA SER A 5 -18.37 -45.62 41.89
C SER A 5 -18.73 -44.57 40.84
N LEU A 6 -18.44 -43.30 41.10
CA LEU A 6 -18.48 -42.22 40.08
C LEU A 6 -17.20 -42.29 39.23
N LEU A 7 -17.33 -42.73 37.99
CA LEU A 7 -16.31 -42.48 36.94
C LEU A 7 -16.48 -41.03 36.45
N GLY A 8 -15.54 -40.20 36.80
CA GLY A 8 -15.42 -38.87 36.21
C GLY A 8 -14.81 -38.94 34.80
N CYS A 9 -15.62 -38.67 33.78
CA CYS A 9 -15.11 -38.43 32.43
C CYS A 9 -14.46 -37.05 32.35
N LEU A 10 -13.10 -37.02 32.29
CA LEU A 10 -12.33 -35.83 31.98
C LEU A 10 -12.34 -35.68 30.46
N ALA A 11 -13.23 -34.84 29.93
CA ALA A 11 -13.20 -34.45 28.53
C ALA A 11 -12.10 -33.38 28.34
N ALA A 12 -10.94 -33.81 27.84
CA ALA A 12 -9.89 -32.87 27.39
C ALA A 12 -10.33 -32.18 26.11
N LEU A 13 -10.76 -30.92 26.22
CA LEU A 13 -10.93 -30.04 25.04
C LEU A 13 -9.53 -29.71 24.49
N ALA A 14 -9.13 -30.45 23.45
CA ALA A 14 -8.01 -30.04 22.62
C ALA A 14 -8.44 -28.81 21.80
N ALA A 15 -8.05 -27.62 22.25
CA ALA A 15 -8.16 -26.41 21.46
C ALA A 15 -7.25 -26.56 20.22
N LEU A 16 -7.81 -26.94 19.11
CA LEU A 16 -7.13 -26.90 17.81
C LEU A 16 -6.94 -25.42 17.45
N SER A 17 -5.73 -24.90 17.77
CA SER A 17 -5.29 -23.59 17.29
C SER A 17 -5.08 -23.70 15.78
N PHE A 18 -6.10 -23.35 15.01
CA PHE A 18 -5.93 -23.18 13.56
C PHE A 18 -5.05 -21.96 13.37
N PRO A 19 -3.90 -22.08 12.66
CA PRO A 19 -3.13 -20.91 12.30
C PRO A 19 -4.03 -20.01 11.44
N ASN A 20 -4.14 -18.75 11.84
CA ASN A 20 -4.92 -17.76 11.14
C ASN A 20 -4.34 -17.61 9.72
N LEU A 21 -5.05 -18.07 8.68
CA LEU A 21 -4.62 -18.01 7.29
C LEU A 21 -4.26 -16.56 6.85
N ALA A 22 -4.81 -15.55 7.53
CA ALA A 22 -4.45 -14.16 7.29
C ALA A 22 -3.02 -13.82 7.74
N GLN A 23 -2.45 -14.57 8.68
CA GLN A 23 -1.10 -14.38 9.19
C GLN A 23 -0.03 -15.07 8.30
N ALA A 24 -0.42 -16.11 7.54
CA ALA A 24 0.51 -16.85 6.68
C ALA A 24 1.01 -16.03 5.47
N GLY A 25 0.24 -15.05 5.01
CA GLY A 25 0.63 -14.19 3.88
C GLY A 25 1.58 -13.05 4.24
N HIS A 26 1.70 -12.70 5.53
CA HIS A 26 2.58 -11.61 5.98
C HIS A 26 4.04 -12.06 6.05
N GLY A 27 4.32 -13.19 6.71
CA GLY A 27 5.68 -13.67 6.96
C GLY A 27 6.50 -13.95 5.71
N GLU A 28 5.85 -14.30 4.60
CA GLU A 28 6.52 -14.54 3.31
C GLU A 28 7.25 -13.28 2.80
N PHE A 29 6.72 -12.08 3.06
CA PHE A 29 7.27 -10.83 2.53
C PHE A 29 8.04 -10.02 3.57
N ASP A 30 8.07 -10.41 4.84
CA ASP A 30 8.65 -9.62 5.94
C ASP A 30 10.12 -9.27 5.67
N ALA A 31 10.94 -10.23 5.21
CA ALA A 31 12.34 -9.99 4.91
C ALA A 31 12.55 -9.00 3.75
N LEU A 32 11.72 -9.09 2.71
CA LEU A 32 11.75 -8.16 1.57
C LEU A 32 11.30 -6.77 2.02
N VAL A 33 10.20 -6.68 2.77
CA VAL A 33 9.70 -5.42 3.32
C VAL A 33 10.76 -4.75 4.18
N ALA A 34 11.37 -5.47 5.12
CA ALA A 34 12.42 -4.96 5.97
C ALA A 34 13.62 -4.43 5.16
N THR A 35 14.01 -5.13 4.09
CA THR A 35 15.11 -4.73 3.22
C THR A 35 14.81 -3.41 2.50
N HIS A 36 13.66 -3.34 1.83
CA HIS A 36 13.29 -2.14 1.06
C HIS A 36 12.93 -0.95 1.96
N ALA A 37 12.30 -1.19 3.11
CA ALA A 37 11.98 -0.17 4.10
C ALA A 37 13.26 0.51 4.63
N ARG A 38 14.27 -0.27 5.04
CA ARG A 38 15.56 0.24 5.49
C ARG A 38 16.28 1.02 4.40
N ALA A 39 16.37 0.45 3.18
CA ALA A 39 17.04 1.09 2.04
C ALA A 39 16.44 2.46 1.67
N ASN A 40 15.15 2.68 1.95
CA ASN A 40 14.44 3.89 1.61
C ASN A 40 14.11 4.79 2.84
N HIS A 41 14.59 4.43 4.03
CA HIS A 41 14.33 5.14 5.30
C HIS A 41 12.82 5.32 5.59
N VAL A 42 12.05 4.26 5.38
CA VAL A 42 10.61 4.19 5.68
C VAL A 42 10.38 3.18 6.78
N PRO A 43 9.51 3.45 7.77
CA PRO A 43 9.15 2.47 8.78
C PRO A 43 8.53 1.20 8.16
N GLU A 44 9.01 0.02 8.54
CA GLU A 44 8.49 -1.28 8.06
C GLU A 44 6.97 -1.39 8.27
N ALA A 45 6.49 -0.94 9.45
CA ALA A 45 5.07 -0.94 9.78
C ALA A 45 4.22 -0.11 8.79
N LEU A 46 4.78 0.99 8.24
CA LEU A 46 4.08 1.78 7.23
C LEU A 46 4.01 1.03 5.89
N VAL A 47 5.07 0.35 5.49
CA VAL A 47 5.08 -0.47 4.26
C VAL A 47 4.04 -1.59 4.36
N HIS A 48 4.00 -2.32 5.48
CA HIS A 48 3.00 -3.37 5.73
C HIS A 48 1.57 -2.83 5.67
N ARG A 49 1.31 -1.65 6.25
CA ARG A 49 -0.01 -1.01 6.19
C ARG A 49 -0.44 -0.67 4.76
N VAL A 50 0.49 -0.17 3.93
CA VAL A 50 0.22 0.10 2.52
C VAL A 50 -0.07 -1.20 1.78
N ILE A 51 0.74 -2.25 1.93
CA ILE A 51 0.52 -3.54 1.27
C ILE A 51 -0.84 -4.14 1.67
N LEU A 52 -1.17 -4.09 2.96
CA LEU A 52 -2.46 -4.59 3.46
C LEU A 52 -3.64 -3.85 2.82
N ARG A 53 -3.56 -2.52 2.73
CA ARG A 53 -4.59 -1.67 2.12
C ARG A 53 -4.71 -1.89 0.61
N GLU A 54 -3.58 -1.96 -0.09
CA GLU A 54 -3.54 -1.95 -1.55
C GLU A 54 -3.84 -3.33 -2.17
N SER A 55 -3.28 -4.40 -1.62
CA SER A 55 -3.37 -5.74 -2.24
C SER A 55 -3.77 -6.86 -1.28
N ARG A 56 -3.77 -6.61 0.03
CA ARG A 56 -3.87 -7.67 1.05
C ARG A 56 -2.84 -8.78 0.81
N TYR A 57 -1.60 -8.38 0.48
CA TYR A 57 -0.47 -9.28 0.20
C TYR A 57 -0.68 -10.19 -1.03
N GLN A 58 -1.39 -9.72 -2.05
CA GLN A 58 -1.56 -10.44 -3.31
C GLN A 58 -0.58 -9.90 -4.36
N PRO A 59 0.57 -10.55 -4.60
CA PRO A 59 1.61 -10.00 -5.48
C PRO A 59 1.20 -9.95 -6.94
N ARG A 60 0.28 -10.81 -7.35
CA ARG A 60 -0.19 -10.89 -8.74
C ARG A 60 -1.46 -10.06 -9.02
N LEU A 61 -1.96 -9.34 -8.01
CA LEU A 61 -3.17 -8.52 -8.14
C LEU A 61 -2.97 -7.43 -9.19
N VAL A 62 -3.92 -7.32 -10.11
CA VAL A 62 -4.05 -6.19 -11.02
C VAL A 62 -5.34 -5.46 -10.67
N GLY A 63 -5.18 -4.24 -10.20
CA GLY A 63 -6.29 -3.39 -9.76
C GLY A 63 -6.88 -2.54 -10.89
N ARG A 64 -7.92 -1.79 -10.56
CA ARG A 64 -8.55 -0.85 -11.48
C ARG A 64 -7.55 0.22 -11.92
N GLY A 65 -7.56 0.56 -13.21
CA GLY A 65 -6.64 1.56 -13.76
C GLY A 65 -5.21 1.06 -13.96
N GLY A 66 -4.98 -0.28 -13.93
CA GLY A 66 -3.71 -0.90 -14.26
C GLY A 66 -2.67 -0.77 -13.14
N THR A 67 -3.09 -0.72 -11.88
CA THR A 67 -2.20 -0.85 -10.73
C THR A 67 -1.81 -2.31 -10.51
N ILE A 68 -0.58 -2.58 -10.06
CA ILE A 68 0.01 -3.93 -10.08
C ILE A 68 0.69 -4.26 -8.76
N GLY A 69 0.47 -5.49 -8.31
CA GLY A 69 1.27 -6.16 -7.30
C GLY A 69 1.00 -5.74 -5.86
N LEU A 70 1.93 -6.03 -4.96
CA LEU A 70 1.79 -5.83 -3.52
C LEU A 70 1.42 -4.39 -3.15
N MET A 71 2.05 -3.42 -3.78
CA MET A 71 1.86 -1.99 -3.49
C MET A 71 0.98 -1.28 -4.54
N GLN A 72 0.33 -2.02 -5.45
CA GLN A 72 -0.56 -1.47 -6.47
C GLN A 72 0.03 -0.26 -7.21
N ILE A 73 1.30 -0.38 -7.63
CA ILE A 73 1.99 0.67 -8.37
C ILE A 73 1.63 0.62 -9.86
N LYS A 74 1.47 1.79 -10.50
CA LYS A 74 1.27 1.86 -11.95
C LYS A 74 2.60 1.72 -12.69
N LEU A 75 2.59 1.08 -13.86
CA LEU A 75 3.78 0.95 -14.72
C LEU A 75 4.41 2.32 -15.03
N ALA A 76 3.59 3.34 -15.33
CA ALA A 76 4.10 4.69 -15.57
C ALA A 76 4.80 5.29 -14.35
N THR A 77 4.28 5.04 -13.15
CA THR A 77 4.90 5.48 -11.89
C THR A 77 6.23 4.76 -11.65
N ALA A 78 6.28 3.43 -11.83
CA ALA A 78 7.51 2.67 -11.70
C ALA A 78 8.58 3.15 -12.70
N ARG A 79 8.18 3.40 -13.94
CA ARG A 79 9.07 3.94 -14.99
C ARG A 79 9.63 5.32 -14.64
N SER A 80 8.83 6.20 -14.07
CA SER A 80 9.32 7.52 -13.60
C SER A 80 10.35 7.42 -12.47
N LEU A 81 10.42 6.27 -11.81
CA LEU A 81 11.39 5.96 -10.74
C LEU A 81 12.60 5.15 -11.23
N GLY A 82 12.67 4.87 -12.56
CA GLY A 82 13.79 4.18 -13.19
C GLY A 82 13.53 2.71 -13.56
N TYR A 83 12.29 2.22 -13.47
CA TYR A 83 11.95 0.89 -13.96
C TYR A 83 11.96 0.83 -15.49
N SER A 84 12.68 -0.15 -16.07
CA SER A 84 12.79 -0.33 -17.52
C SER A 84 12.03 -1.55 -18.05
N GLY A 85 11.45 -2.38 -17.15
CA GLY A 85 10.70 -3.57 -17.51
C GLY A 85 9.25 -3.29 -17.94
N ASP A 86 8.49 -4.37 -18.03
CA ASP A 86 7.09 -4.37 -18.42
C ASP A 86 6.14 -4.51 -17.21
N ALA A 87 4.84 -4.59 -17.49
CA ALA A 87 3.82 -4.75 -16.47
C ALA A 87 3.87 -6.11 -15.76
N GLU A 88 4.32 -7.16 -16.44
CA GLU A 88 4.42 -8.49 -15.84
C GLU A 88 5.54 -8.54 -14.79
N GLY A 89 6.68 -7.90 -15.05
CA GLY A 89 7.78 -7.80 -14.09
C GLY A 89 7.39 -7.10 -12.77
N LEU A 90 6.39 -6.24 -12.77
CA LEU A 90 5.87 -5.62 -11.54
C LEU A 90 5.03 -6.56 -10.66
N ARG A 91 4.73 -7.78 -11.10
CA ARG A 91 4.10 -8.82 -10.28
C ARG A 91 5.11 -9.59 -9.43
N ASP A 92 6.38 -9.45 -9.73
CA ASP A 92 7.46 -9.92 -8.86
C ASP A 92 7.50 -9.11 -7.57
N PRO A 93 7.47 -9.74 -6.40
CA PRO A 93 7.40 -9.03 -5.11
C PRO A 93 8.58 -8.09 -4.87
N ASP A 94 9.80 -8.53 -5.19
CA ASP A 94 11.01 -7.73 -4.95
C ASP A 94 11.05 -6.49 -5.86
N THR A 95 10.74 -6.68 -7.13
CA THR A 95 10.60 -5.60 -8.11
C THR A 95 9.51 -4.62 -7.70
N ASN A 96 8.35 -5.13 -7.26
CA ASN A 96 7.22 -4.28 -6.83
C ASN A 96 7.58 -3.44 -5.61
N LEU A 97 8.23 -4.05 -4.61
CA LEU A 97 8.68 -3.35 -3.40
C LEU A 97 9.79 -2.35 -3.71
N THR A 98 10.71 -2.66 -4.62
CA THR A 98 11.76 -1.72 -5.06
C THR A 98 11.16 -0.37 -5.45
N TYR A 99 10.18 -0.36 -6.31
CA TYR A 99 9.59 0.89 -6.83
C TYR A 99 8.45 1.41 -5.96
N GLY A 100 7.65 0.53 -5.37
CA GLY A 100 6.55 0.90 -4.47
C GLY A 100 7.03 1.57 -3.19
N VAL A 101 8.07 1.02 -2.54
CA VAL A 101 8.63 1.62 -1.31
C VAL A 101 9.41 2.90 -1.64
N LYS A 102 10.11 2.96 -2.77
CA LYS A 102 10.74 4.20 -3.24
C LYS A 102 9.72 5.31 -3.46
N TYR A 103 8.55 4.98 -4.03
CA TYR A 103 7.43 5.91 -4.18
C TYR A 103 6.86 6.33 -2.83
N LEU A 104 6.64 5.37 -1.91
CA LEU A 104 6.16 5.64 -0.55
C LEU A 104 7.13 6.53 0.25
N ALA A 105 8.43 6.35 0.08
CA ALA A 105 9.44 7.20 0.71
C ALA A 105 9.30 8.68 0.32
N GLY A 106 8.92 8.94 -0.94
CA GLY A 106 8.59 10.30 -1.38
C GLY A 106 7.37 10.87 -0.66
N ALA A 107 6.31 10.07 -0.57
CA ALA A 107 5.08 10.43 0.14
C ALA A 107 5.34 10.64 1.64
N TYR A 108 6.12 9.77 2.27
CA TYR A 108 6.49 9.84 3.68
C TYR A 108 7.29 11.11 4.03
N ARG A 109 8.28 11.46 3.20
CA ARG A 109 9.01 12.73 3.34
C ARG A 109 8.11 13.95 3.17
N ALA A 110 7.24 13.94 2.15
CA ALA A 110 6.28 15.03 1.93
C ALA A 110 5.27 15.18 3.08
N ALA A 111 4.98 14.09 3.79
CA ALA A 111 4.14 14.06 4.96
C ALA A 111 4.86 14.45 6.26
N ASN A 112 6.16 14.79 6.23
CA ASN A 112 6.98 15.05 7.40
C ASN A 112 6.97 13.90 8.43
N GLY A 113 6.97 12.65 7.95
CA GLY A 113 6.99 11.45 8.78
C GLY A 113 5.62 11.03 9.35
N ASP A 114 4.55 11.70 9.05
CA ASP A 114 3.21 11.30 9.46
C ASP A 114 2.70 10.14 8.61
N HIS A 115 2.35 9.02 9.25
CA HIS A 115 1.99 7.77 8.56
C HIS A 115 0.65 7.88 7.83
N GLU A 116 -0.38 8.49 8.44
CA GLU A 116 -1.71 8.60 7.83
C GLU A 116 -1.66 9.51 6.62
N ARG A 117 -0.98 10.64 6.75
CA ARG A 117 -0.77 11.58 5.66
C ARG A 117 0.07 10.98 4.54
N ALA A 118 1.10 10.18 4.88
CA ALA A 118 1.92 9.47 3.89
C ALA A 118 1.08 8.47 3.09
N MET A 119 0.19 7.71 3.74
CA MET A 119 -0.74 6.80 3.07
C MET A 119 -1.73 7.55 2.16
N HIS A 120 -2.24 8.68 2.62
CA HIS A 120 -3.10 9.54 1.80
C HIS A 120 -2.36 10.05 0.56
N TYR A 121 -1.14 10.57 0.74
CA TYR A 121 -0.31 11.06 -0.36
C TYR A 121 0.09 9.95 -1.33
N TYR A 122 0.38 8.75 -0.83
CA TYR A 122 0.64 7.59 -1.67
C TYR A 122 -0.54 7.28 -2.60
N ALA A 123 -1.74 7.18 -2.05
CA ALA A 123 -2.96 6.87 -2.79
C ALA A 123 -3.37 7.98 -3.77
N ALA A 124 -3.21 9.25 -3.39
CA ALA A 124 -3.58 10.41 -4.20
C ALA A 124 -2.57 10.77 -5.30
N GLY A 125 -1.37 10.15 -5.29
CA GLY A 125 -0.30 10.51 -6.22
C GLY A 125 0.55 11.67 -5.66
N TYR A 126 1.47 11.37 -4.74
CA TYR A 126 2.24 12.38 -4.00
C TYR A 126 3.05 13.34 -4.89
N TYR A 127 3.32 12.99 -6.14
CA TYR A 127 4.11 13.82 -7.04
C TYR A 127 3.50 15.22 -7.24
N GLU A 128 2.19 15.28 -7.45
CA GLU A 128 1.48 16.55 -7.57
C GLU A 128 1.45 17.32 -6.23
N ILE A 129 1.35 16.58 -5.14
CA ILE A 129 1.39 17.15 -3.79
C ILE A 129 2.78 17.72 -3.51
N ALA A 130 3.85 16.97 -3.79
CA ALA A 130 5.23 17.42 -3.59
C ALA A 130 5.57 18.62 -4.47
N LYS A 131 5.09 18.65 -5.72
CA LYS A 131 5.24 19.79 -6.63
C LYS A 131 4.57 21.03 -6.05
N ARG A 132 3.33 20.90 -5.56
CA ARG A 132 2.61 22.00 -4.91
C ARG A 132 3.35 22.52 -3.68
N LEU A 133 3.76 21.62 -2.76
CA LEU A 133 4.51 22.01 -1.56
C LEU A 133 5.82 22.72 -1.88
N ARG A 134 6.52 22.33 -2.93
CA ARG A 134 7.74 23.04 -3.40
C ARG A 134 7.43 24.44 -3.92
N LEU A 135 6.35 24.59 -4.66
CA LEU A 135 5.91 25.90 -5.17
C LEU A 135 5.48 26.83 -4.02
N GLU A 136 4.80 26.29 -3.02
CA GLU A 136 4.39 27.00 -1.81
C GLU A 136 5.60 27.46 -0.99
N ALA A 137 6.59 26.57 -0.81
CA ALA A 137 7.84 26.90 -0.12
C ALA A 137 8.65 27.96 -0.87
N ALA A 138 8.70 27.91 -2.19
CA ALA A 138 9.38 28.89 -3.04
C ALA A 138 8.65 30.23 -3.09
N GLY A 139 7.31 30.24 -2.96
CA GLY A 139 6.46 31.43 -2.99
C GLY A 139 6.22 32.10 -1.65
N GLY A 140 6.77 31.57 -0.55
CA GLY A 140 6.61 32.12 0.82
C GLY A 140 5.17 32.12 1.36
N ARG A 141 4.24 31.42 0.73
CA ARG A 141 2.84 31.33 1.15
C ARG A 141 2.57 29.96 1.76
N LYS A 142 2.46 29.91 3.08
CA LYS A 142 2.00 28.74 3.82
C LYS A 142 0.50 28.60 3.57
N LEU A 143 0.11 27.63 2.71
CA LEU A 143 -1.29 27.23 2.66
C LEU A 143 -1.54 26.24 3.78
N GLU A 144 -2.39 26.64 4.74
CA GLU A 144 -2.94 25.68 5.69
C GLU A 144 -3.80 24.66 4.93
N TYR A 145 -3.48 23.37 5.12
CA TYR A 145 -4.32 22.29 4.63
C TYR A 145 -5.66 22.35 5.35
N SER A 146 -6.64 22.96 4.70
CA SER A 146 -8.04 22.83 5.10
C SER A 146 -8.45 21.41 4.73
N GLY A 147 -8.53 20.55 5.74
CA GLY A 147 -8.94 19.16 5.59
C GLY A 147 -10.32 19.06 4.95
N ASN A 148 -10.35 18.87 3.66
CA ASN A 148 -11.56 18.43 2.99
C ASN A 148 -11.71 16.94 3.20
N PRO A 149 -12.87 16.43 3.62
CA PRO A 149 -13.06 15.00 3.86
C PRO A 149 -12.78 14.20 2.59
N GLU A 150 -12.17 13.05 2.80
CA GLU A 150 -11.83 12.04 1.81
C GLU A 150 -12.88 11.91 0.70
N PRO A 151 -12.49 11.97 -0.59
CA PRO A 151 -13.39 11.48 -1.63
C PRO A 151 -13.62 9.97 -1.39
N PRO A 152 -14.86 9.48 -1.53
CA PRO A 152 -15.16 8.07 -1.33
C PRO A 152 -14.24 7.20 -2.20
N LEU A 153 -13.80 6.06 -1.66
CA LEU A 153 -12.86 5.09 -2.28
C LEU A 153 -13.32 4.53 -3.64
N ASP A 154 -14.51 4.89 -4.09
CA ASP A 154 -15.17 4.54 -5.34
C ASP A 154 -15.29 5.68 -6.35
N ALA A 155 -14.78 6.87 -6.05
CA ALA A 155 -14.77 7.94 -7.03
C ALA A 155 -13.84 7.59 -8.20
N ALA A 156 -14.42 7.30 -9.35
CA ALA A 156 -13.71 7.09 -10.61
C ALA A 156 -12.87 8.33 -10.95
N PRO A 157 -11.64 8.16 -11.48
CA PRO A 157 -10.86 9.30 -11.94
C PRO A 157 -11.64 10.11 -12.99
N PRO A 158 -11.50 11.44 -13.03
CA PRO A 158 -12.20 12.27 -13.98
C PRO A 158 -11.89 11.79 -15.40
N ARG A 159 -12.93 11.55 -16.19
CA ARG A 159 -12.82 11.20 -17.60
C ARG A 159 -12.08 12.34 -18.31
N ARG A 160 -10.95 12.03 -18.94
CA ARG A 160 -10.38 12.94 -19.94
C ARG A 160 -11.44 13.15 -21.02
N ILE A 161 -11.82 14.39 -21.20
CA ILE A 161 -12.62 14.79 -22.35
C ILE A 161 -11.75 14.50 -23.58
N ALA A 162 -12.19 13.55 -24.41
CA ALA A 162 -11.55 13.30 -25.68
C ALA A 162 -11.70 14.58 -26.53
N GLU A 163 -10.57 15.15 -26.93
CA GLU A 163 -10.57 16.19 -27.94
C GLU A 163 -11.16 15.61 -29.21
N SER A 164 -12.25 16.23 -29.64
CA SER A 164 -12.92 15.94 -30.93
C SER A 164 -11.97 16.33 -32.07
N PRO A 165 -11.68 15.46 -33.04
CA PRO A 165 -10.93 15.89 -34.20
C PRO A 165 -11.77 16.89 -35.03
N ALA A 166 -11.19 18.06 -35.24
CA ALA A 166 -11.76 19.09 -36.08
C ALA A 166 -12.06 18.56 -37.51
N ALA A 167 -13.29 18.77 -37.93
CA ALA A 167 -13.75 18.53 -39.28
C ALA A 167 -12.97 19.39 -40.28
N ARG A 168 -12.57 18.75 -41.34
CA ARG A 168 -12.35 19.40 -42.65
C ARG A 168 -13.52 19.13 -43.55
#